data_4f296769753fc4b99f9c5bf0188bf10d
#
_entry.id   4f296769753fc4b99f9c5bf0188bf10d
#
_cell.length_a   1.000
_cell.length_b   1.000
_cell.length_c   1.000
_cell.angle_alpha   90.00
_cell.angle_beta   90.00
_cell.angle_gamma   90.00
#
_symmetry.space_group_name_H-M   'P 1'
#
loop_
_entity.id
_entity.type
_entity.pdbx_description
1 polymer ?
#
loop_
_entity_poly.entity_id
_entity_poly.type
_entity_poly.pdbx_seq_one_letter_code
_entity_poly.pdbx_strand_id
1 'polypeptide(L)'
;MSEKQKKRQWHTPAERIMMTGFGVVIILGTLLLCLPVSSASGKGVYWLDALFTATTSVCVTGLVTVPTATTWSVFGKIVILGLIQFGGLGIMACMIMIFLVLRRKISLQSRKLIQDTYNLPVLKGSVGIVRRLLIGTAVVEIAGAICYSFWFVPHYGLWRGIGYSIFHSISAFCNAGIDLVGESSFAPFVTNPLMNVTTMGLMILSGLGFPVWWEVIEHVQDLLKGKRTRKNFIRGFTLHTKLVLTTTVILITGGALLILLLDWNHTGSLGDLKPGEKVMAAFFQSITTRTAGFETIPQKNFTDGSAMVSMILMFIGGSPMGTAGGVKTITVALLIVLVTSYIRGNHDTVVWGRKVVEENIRSAVVIFFFALTTALTATILLVAVSGHPLLDCAYEVVSAVATVGLTRSLTSQLPAAGKIIVILIMYMGRIGPITLAVALGRRTRHVDADIQRPEQRILIG
;
A
#
# COMPACT_ATOMS: atom_id res chain seq x y z
N MET A 1 -16.75 48.70 -20.47
CA MET A 1 -17.13 47.33 -20.82
C MET A 1 -16.42 46.38 -19.90
N SER A 2 -17.09 45.97 -19.07
CA SER A 2 -17.48 44.80 -18.26
C SER A 2 -16.36 43.76 -17.97
N GLU A 3 -15.77 43.91 -16.77
CA GLU A 3 -14.94 42.90 -16.06
C GLU A 3 -15.72 41.65 -15.59
N LYS A 4 -16.92 41.38 -16.17
CA LYS A 4 -17.87 40.38 -15.65
C LYS A 4 -17.81 39.01 -16.30
N GLN A 5 -16.72 38.62 -16.95
CA GLN A 5 -16.57 37.26 -17.46
C GLN A 5 -15.25 36.58 -17.12
N LYS A 6 -14.69 36.73 -15.92
CA LYS A 6 -13.84 35.70 -15.34
C LYS A 6 -14.75 34.53 -14.99
N LYS A 7 -15.01 33.64 -15.96
CA LYS A 7 -15.58 32.31 -15.71
C LYS A 7 -14.84 31.72 -14.51
N ARG A 8 -15.56 31.58 -13.41
CA ARG A 8 -15.17 30.87 -12.20
C ARG A 8 -14.90 29.42 -12.64
N GLN A 9 -13.69 29.15 -13.17
CA GLN A 9 -13.24 27.78 -13.41
C GLN A 9 -13.17 27.14 -12.04
N TRP A 10 -14.15 26.29 -11.75
CA TRP A 10 -14.18 25.44 -10.61
C TRP A 10 -13.01 24.45 -10.78
N HIS A 11 -11.81 24.84 -10.32
CA HIS A 11 -10.72 23.89 -10.16
C HIS A 11 -11.10 23.00 -8.99
N THR A 12 -11.72 21.85 -9.27
CA THR A 12 -11.84 20.80 -8.28
C THR A 12 -10.41 20.38 -7.92
N PRO A 13 -10.00 20.49 -6.66
CA PRO A 13 -8.66 20.11 -6.25
C PRO A 13 -8.43 18.63 -6.59
N ALA A 14 -7.18 18.27 -6.93
CA ALA A 14 -6.78 16.92 -7.33
C ALA A 14 -7.26 15.86 -6.33
N GLU A 15 -7.24 16.21 -5.06
CA GLU A 15 -7.65 15.37 -3.94
C GLU A 15 -9.13 14.97 -4.03
N ARG A 16 -10.01 15.90 -4.42
CA ARG A 16 -11.45 15.58 -4.59
C ARG A 16 -11.69 14.67 -5.78
N ILE A 17 -10.94 14.85 -6.87
CA ILE A 17 -11.04 13.99 -8.05
C ILE A 17 -10.58 12.57 -7.69
N MET A 18 -9.51 12.45 -6.92
CA MET A 18 -9.04 11.15 -6.44
C MET A 18 -10.08 10.48 -5.53
N MET A 19 -10.58 11.20 -4.54
CA MET A 19 -11.59 10.68 -3.62
C MET A 19 -12.85 10.22 -4.36
N THR A 20 -13.44 11.07 -5.20
CA THR A 20 -14.65 10.69 -5.96
C THR A 20 -14.37 9.57 -6.95
N GLY A 21 -13.20 9.56 -7.60
CA GLY A 21 -12.80 8.52 -8.54
C GLY A 21 -12.70 7.14 -7.89
N PHE A 22 -12.05 7.02 -6.74
CA PHE A 22 -12.01 5.77 -5.98
C PHE A 22 -13.41 5.30 -5.58
N GLY A 23 -14.27 6.20 -5.09
CA GLY A 23 -15.67 5.89 -4.76
C GLY A 23 -16.46 5.38 -5.95
N VAL A 24 -16.35 6.02 -7.10
CA VAL A 24 -17.04 5.58 -8.34
C VAL A 24 -16.56 4.19 -8.79
N VAL A 25 -15.25 3.93 -8.76
CA VAL A 25 -14.70 2.61 -9.13
C VAL A 25 -15.18 1.52 -8.17
N ILE A 26 -15.25 1.80 -6.86
CA ILE A 26 -15.79 0.87 -5.86
C ILE A 26 -17.26 0.56 -6.15
N ILE A 27 -18.09 1.57 -6.41
CA ILE A 27 -19.52 1.38 -6.70
C ILE A 27 -19.70 0.56 -7.98
N LEU A 28 -18.98 0.90 -9.06
CA LEU A 28 -19.01 0.14 -10.31
C LEU A 28 -18.54 -1.30 -10.12
N GLY A 29 -17.46 -1.52 -9.38
CA GLY A 29 -16.98 -2.84 -9.01
C GLY A 29 -18.01 -3.65 -8.22
N THR A 30 -18.66 -3.02 -7.25
CA THR A 30 -19.74 -3.64 -6.47
C THR A 30 -20.89 -4.07 -7.36
N LEU A 31 -21.36 -3.21 -8.25
CA LEU A 31 -22.44 -3.54 -9.19
C LEU A 31 -22.07 -4.74 -10.08
N LEU A 32 -20.84 -4.76 -10.61
CA LEU A 32 -20.37 -5.90 -11.41
C LEU A 32 -20.27 -7.19 -10.61
N LEU A 33 -19.82 -7.13 -9.35
CA LEU A 33 -19.67 -8.29 -8.47
C LEU A 33 -21.02 -8.79 -7.93
N CYS A 34 -22.06 -7.95 -7.85
CA CYS A 34 -23.42 -8.36 -7.50
C CYS A 34 -24.12 -9.16 -8.61
N LEU A 35 -23.62 -9.12 -9.84
CA LEU A 35 -24.23 -9.86 -10.94
C LEU A 35 -24.14 -11.38 -10.70
N PRO A 36 -25.21 -12.16 -11.00
CA PRO A 36 -25.19 -13.62 -10.87
C PRO A 36 -24.04 -14.30 -11.61
N VAL A 37 -23.63 -13.75 -12.76
CA VAL A 37 -22.49 -14.25 -13.57
C VAL A 37 -21.16 -14.14 -12.81
N SER A 38 -21.03 -13.21 -11.87
CA SER A 38 -19.81 -13.02 -11.06
C SER A 38 -19.64 -14.08 -9.97
N SER A 39 -20.73 -14.74 -9.57
CA SER A 39 -20.71 -15.79 -8.54
C SER A 39 -20.47 -17.17 -9.15
N ALA A 40 -19.68 -17.99 -8.48
CA ALA A 40 -19.45 -19.39 -8.86
C ALA A 40 -20.72 -20.25 -8.74
N SER A 41 -21.64 -19.88 -7.84
CA SER A 41 -22.91 -20.56 -7.64
C SER A 41 -24.00 -20.15 -8.64
N GLY A 42 -23.78 -19.11 -9.43
CA GLY A 42 -24.80 -18.52 -10.31
C GLY A 42 -25.94 -17.77 -9.58
N LYS A 43 -25.90 -17.76 -8.24
CA LYS A 43 -26.87 -17.04 -7.39
C LYS A 43 -26.15 -15.82 -6.85
N GLY A 44 -26.42 -14.61 -7.21
CA GLY A 44 -25.69 -13.42 -6.75
C GLY A 44 -25.16 -13.49 -5.32
N VAL A 45 -24.08 -12.79 -5.06
CA VAL A 45 -23.46 -12.69 -3.71
C VAL A 45 -24.17 -11.60 -2.92
N TYR A 46 -24.19 -11.71 -1.59
CA TYR A 46 -24.76 -10.67 -0.72
C TYR A 46 -24.09 -9.32 -1.00
N TRP A 47 -24.88 -8.28 -1.20
CA TRP A 47 -24.40 -6.97 -1.66
C TRP A 47 -23.29 -6.36 -0.79
N LEU A 48 -23.32 -6.59 0.54
CA LEU A 48 -22.31 -6.07 1.45
C LEU A 48 -20.97 -6.79 1.29
N ASP A 49 -20.97 -8.09 0.99
CA ASP A 49 -19.75 -8.85 0.71
C ASP A 49 -19.18 -8.48 -0.66
N ALA A 50 -20.04 -8.18 -1.65
CA ALA A 50 -19.62 -7.65 -2.93
C ALA A 50 -19.01 -6.24 -2.78
N LEU A 51 -19.62 -5.36 -1.97
CA LEU A 51 -19.09 -4.03 -1.64
C LEU A 51 -17.74 -4.15 -0.90
N PHE A 52 -17.64 -5.05 0.07
CA PHE A 52 -16.41 -5.29 0.80
C PHE A 52 -15.30 -5.78 -0.14
N THR A 53 -15.61 -6.76 -1.01
CA THR A 53 -14.66 -7.29 -2.00
C THR A 53 -14.24 -6.23 -3.02
N ALA A 54 -15.16 -5.40 -3.51
CA ALA A 54 -14.83 -4.28 -4.39
C ALA A 54 -13.93 -3.25 -3.69
N THR A 55 -14.25 -2.92 -2.44
CA THR A 55 -13.47 -1.95 -1.65
C THR A 55 -12.07 -2.47 -1.36
N THR A 56 -11.94 -3.71 -0.88
CA THR A 56 -10.63 -4.30 -0.58
C THR A 56 -9.77 -4.43 -1.83
N SER A 57 -10.37 -4.75 -2.99
CA SER A 57 -9.68 -4.84 -4.27
C SER A 57 -9.18 -3.48 -4.77
N VAL A 58 -10.03 -2.45 -4.73
CA VAL A 58 -9.68 -1.09 -5.17
C VAL A 58 -8.73 -0.40 -4.17
N CYS A 59 -8.93 -0.59 -2.88
CA CYS A 59 -8.02 -0.09 -1.85
C CYS A 59 -6.74 -0.91 -1.73
N VAL A 60 -6.69 -2.06 -2.44
CA VAL A 60 -5.55 -2.97 -2.44
C VAL A 60 -5.19 -3.37 -1.00
N THR A 61 -6.20 -3.82 -0.25
CA THR A 61 -6.05 -4.15 1.16
C THR A 61 -5.82 -5.64 1.36
N GLY A 62 -6.68 -6.51 0.81
CA GLY A 62 -6.55 -7.97 0.95
C GLY A 62 -7.43 -8.60 2.03
N LEU A 63 -8.12 -7.83 2.86
CA LEU A 63 -9.13 -8.39 3.77
C LEU A 63 -10.30 -8.96 2.97
N VAL A 64 -10.74 -10.16 3.29
CA VAL A 64 -11.82 -10.85 2.58
C VAL A 64 -12.87 -11.38 3.55
N THR A 65 -14.14 -11.16 3.25
CA THR A 65 -15.28 -11.69 4.02
C THR A 65 -15.72 -13.05 3.51
N VAL A 66 -15.39 -13.35 2.25
CA VAL A 66 -15.71 -14.62 1.57
C VAL A 66 -14.49 -15.09 0.78
N PRO A 67 -14.17 -16.40 0.76
CA PRO A 67 -12.99 -16.92 0.06
C PRO A 67 -13.05 -16.62 -1.44
N THR A 68 -12.02 -15.92 -1.97
CA THR A 68 -12.01 -15.50 -3.37
C THR A 68 -11.92 -16.66 -4.34
N ALA A 69 -11.23 -17.72 -3.99
CA ALA A 69 -11.02 -18.89 -4.81
C ALA A 69 -12.34 -19.60 -5.19
N THR A 70 -13.26 -19.75 -4.24
CA THR A 70 -14.48 -20.58 -4.34
C THR A 70 -15.74 -19.77 -4.60
N THR A 71 -15.83 -18.52 -4.11
CA THR A 71 -17.04 -17.70 -4.21
C THR A 71 -17.22 -17.09 -5.60
N TRP A 72 -16.13 -16.66 -6.24
CA TRP A 72 -16.20 -15.90 -7.49
C TRP A 72 -15.96 -16.78 -8.72
N SER A 73 -16.79 -16.57 -9.73
CA SER A 73 -16.61 -17.17 -11.06
C SER A 73 -15.33 -16.62 -11.75
N VAL A 74 -14.99 -17.16 -12.91
CA VAL A 74 -13.88 -16.63 -13.74
C VAL A 74 -14.12 -15.14 -14.07
N PHE A 75 -15.36 -14.77 -14.41
CA PHE A 75 -15.72 -13.38 -14.65
C PHE A 75 -15.53 -12.50 -13.40
N GLY A 76 -16.01 -12.94 -12.24
CA GLY A 76 -15.81 -12.23 -10.98
C GLY A 76 -14.32 -12.06 -10.63
N LYS A 77 -13.49 -13.09 -10.86
CA LYS A 77 -12.03 -13.02 -10.66
C LYS A 77 -11.36 -12.02 -11.61
N ILE A 78 -11.81 -11.93 -12.87
CA ILE A 78 -11.31 -10.92 -13.82
C ILE A 78 -11.69 -9.50 -13.36
N VAL A 79 -12.93 -9.31 -12.87
CA VAL A 79 -13.36 -8.02 -12.32
C VAL A 79 -12.50 -7.63 -11.12
N ILE A 80 -12.28 -8.55 -10.16
CA ILE A 80 -11.42 -8.33 -8.99
C ILE A 80 -10.00 -7.96 -9.43
N LEU A 81 -9.42 -8.69 -10.39
CA LEU A 81 -8.09 -8.39 -10.92
C LEU A 81 -8.01 -6.99 -11.55
N GLY A 82 -9.03 -6.61 -12.32
CA GLY A 82 -9.14 -5.25 -12.86
C GLY A 82 -9.20 -4.18 -11.78
N LEU A 83 -9.98 -4.41 -10.71
CA LEU A 83 -10.08 -3.50 -9.57
C LEU A 83 -8.76 -3.38 -8.81
N ILE A 84 -8.02 -4.48 -8.60
CA ILE A 84 -6.69 -4.52 -8.01
C ILE A 84 -5.71 -3.68 -8.83
N GLN A 85 -5.70 -3.86 -10.15
CA GLN A 85 -4.81 -3.12 -11.04
C GLN A 85 -5.10 -1.61 -11.03
N PHE A 86 -6.39 -1.23 -11.04
CA PHE A 86 -6.81 0.16 -10.88
C PHE A 86 -6.38 0.75 -9.54
N GLY A 87 -6.58 0.01 -8.49
CA GLY A 87 -6.21 0.41 -7.15
C GLY A 87 -4.70 0.55 -6.95
N GLY A 88 -3.93 -0.45 -7.39
CA GLY A 88 -2.47 -0.53 -7.22
C GLY A 88 -1.72 0.56 -7.98
N LEU A 89 -2.03 0.74 -9.26
CA LEU A 89 -1.43 1.80 -10.08
C LEU A 89 -1.91 3.21 -9.71
N GLY A 90 -3.10 3.31 -9.13
CA GLY A 90 -3.75 4.56 -8.84
C GLY A 90 -4.52 5.13 -10.04
N ILE A 91 -5.59 5.86 -9.73
CA ILE A 91 -6.54 6.37 -10.73
C ILE A 91 -5.87 7.22 -11.81
N MET A 92 -4.87 8.03 -11.44
CA MET A 92 -4.19 8.90 -12.40
C MET A 92 -3.37 8.13 -13.43
N ALA A 93 -2.67 7.07 -13.00
CA ALA A 93 -1.93 6.23 -13.92
C ALA A 93 -2.89 5.49 -14.88
N CYS A 94 -4.01 4.98 -14.37
CA CYS A 94 -5.02 4.33 -15.18
C CYS A 94 -5.67 5.29 -16.19
N MET A 95 -5.98 6.52 -15.79
CA MET A 95 -6.51 7.55 -16.70
C MET A 95 -5.52 7.84 -17.82
N ILE A 96 -4.23 7.98 -17.49
CA ILE A 96 -3.19 8.19 -18.51
C ILE A 96 -3.05 6.97 -19.42
N MET A 97 -3.10 5.76 -18.86
CA MET A 97 -3.08 4.53 -19.64
C MET A 97 -4.21 4.51 -20.67
N ILE A 98 -5.43 4.86 -20.28
CA ILE A 98 -6.58 4.94 -21.19
C ILE A 98 -6.31 6.00 -22.28
N PHE A 99 -5.80 7.19 -21.95
CA PHE A 99 -5.48 8.21 -22.95
C PHE A 99 -4.37 7.78 -23.92
N LEU A 100 -3.37 7.05 -23.42
CA LEU A 100 -2.29 6.52 -24.27
C LEU A 100 -2.82 5.44 -25.23
N VAL A 101 -3.66 4.53 -24.76
CA VAL A 101 -4.29 3.47 -25.58
C VAL A 101 -5.21 4.10 -26.64
N LEU A 102 -6.02 5.07 -26.26
CA LEU A 102 -6.91 5.79 -27.18
C LEU A 102 -6.18 6.84 -28.05
N ARG A 103 -4.86 6.95 -27.93
CA ARG A 103 -4.02 7.93 -28.64
C ARG A 103 -4.53 9.38 -28.54
N ARG A 104 -5.23 9.72 -27.43
CA ARG A 104 -5.74 11.07 -27.20
C ARG A 104 -4.67 11.99 -26.62
N LYS A 105 -4.69 13.27 -27.03
CA LYS A 105 -3.78 14.29 -26.48
C LYS A 105 -4.16 14.59 -25.03
N ILE A 106 -3.17 14.55 -24.13
CA ILE A 106 -3.36 14.87 -22.71
C ILE A 106 -3.33 16.39 -22.55
N SER A 107 -4.41 16.96 -22.03
CA SER A 107 -4.57 18.39 -21.82
C SER A 107 -3.58 18.94 -20.79
N LEU A 108 -3.33 20.27 -20.81
CA LEU A 108 -2.51 20.93 -19.79
C LEU A 108 -3.09 20.77 -18.38
N GLN A 109 -4.42 20.77 -18.26
CA GLN A 109 -5.11 20.57 -16.99
C GLN A 109 -4.87 19.16 -16.43
N SER A 110 -4.94 18.12 -17.28
CA SER A 110 -4.60 16.75 -16.87
C SER A 110 -3.13 16.61 -16.48
N ARG A 111 -2.20 17.30 -17.16
CA ARG A 111 -0.77 17.29 -16.78
C ARG A 111 -0.53 17.95 -15.43
N LYS A 112 -1.24 19.04 -15.12
CA LYS A 112 -1.18 19.69 -13.80
C LYS A 112 -1.70 18.75 -12.71
N LEU A 113 -2.81 18.06 -12.99
CA LEU A 113 -3.37 17.06 -12.09
C LEU A 113 -2.39 15.91 -11.80
N ILE A 114 -1.66 15.45 -12.82
CA ILE A 114 -0.58 14.45 -12.66
C ILE A 114 0.54 15.00 -11.78
N GLN A 115 0.98 16.22 -12.04
CA GLN A 115 2.01 16.88 -11.25
C GLN A 115 1.62 16.96 -9.78
N ASP A 116 0.39 17.40 -9.49
CA ASP A 116 -0.13 17.55 -8.13
C ASP A 116 -0.27 16.17 -7.45
N THR A 117 -0.77 15.16 -8.17
CA THR A 117 -0.96 13.80 -7.61
C THR A 117 0.35 13.10 -7.27
N TYR A 118 1.35 13.23 -8.14
CA TYR A 118 2.67 12.59 -7.94
C TYR A 118 3.70 13.54 -7.31
N ASN A 119 3.29 14.72 -6.87
CA ASN A 119 4.13 15.76 -6.28
C ASN A 119 5.42 16.00 -7.09
N LEU A 120 5.27 16.13 -8.42
CA LEU A 120 6.39 16.31 -9.34
C LEU A 120 6.84 17.77 -9.36
N PRO A 121 8.18 18.03 -9.36
CA PRO A 121 8.68 19.41 -9.35
C PRO A 121 8.41 20.19 -10.64
N VAL A 122 8.22 19.49 -11.77
CA VAL A 122 8.08 20.12 -13.10
C VAL A 122 6.97 19.46 -13.91
N LEU A 123 6.17 20.30 -14.61
CA LEU A 123 5.08 19.85 -15.48
C LEU A 123 5.59 19.13 -16.75
N LYS A 124 6.78 19.55 -17.24
CA LYS A 124 7.40 19.01 -18.47
C LYS A 124 7.89 17.58 -18.20
N GLY A 125 7.38 16.62 -18.97
CA GLY A 125 7.80 15.22 -18.86
C GLY A 125 6.93 14.35 -17.94
N SER A 126 5.93 14.90 -17.25
CA SER A 126 5.05 14.16 -16.34
C SER A 126 4.40 12.92 -16.98
N VAL A 127 3.95 13.02 -18.22
CA VAL A 127 3.39 11.88 -18.99
C VAL A 127 4.43 10.80 -19.27
N GLY A 128 5.68 11.20 -19.55
CA GLY A 128 6.80 10.27 -19.77
C GLY A 128 7.11 9.46 -18.51
N ILE A 129 7.04 10.06 -17.34
CA ILE A 129 7.22 9.40 -16.05
C ILE A 129 6.16 8.31 -15.85
N VAL A 130 4.89 8.64 -16.07
CA VAL A 130 3.80 7.67 -15.91
C VAL A 130 3.88 6.56 -16.97
N ARG A 131 4.26 6.87 -18.20
CA ARG A 131 4.50 5.83 -19.22
C ARG A 131 5.60 4.85 -18.79
N ARG A 132 6.72 5.35 -18.24
CA ARG A 132 7.79 4.51 -17.70
C ARG A 132 7.29 3.67 -16.54
N LEU A 133 6.49 4.25 -15.64
CA LEU A 133 5.84 3.54 -14.54
C LEU A 133 5.02 2.35 -15.06
N LEU A 134 4.11 2.58 -16.02
CA LEU A 134 3.26 1.54 -16.59
C LEU A 134 4.08 0.41 -17.26
N ILE A 135 5.12 0.77 -18.03
CA ILE A 135 5.99 -0.22 -18.67
C ILE A 135 6.78 -1.01 -17.62
N GLY A 136 7.36 -0.33 -16.63
CA GLY A 136 8.11 -0.98 -15.54
C GLY A 136 7.24 -1.94 -14.75
N THR A 137 6.02 -1.55 -14.41
CA THR A 137 5.03 -2.41 -13.77
C THR A 137 4.74 -3.65 -14.61
N ALA A 138 4.39 -3.47 -15.89
CA ALA A 138 4.08 -4.59 -16.78
C ALA A 138 5.25 -5.58 -16.90
N VAL A 139 6.48 -5.09 -17.00
CA VAL A 139 7.68 -5.94 -17.07
C VAL A 139 7.85 -6.77 -15.81
N VAL A 140 7.68 -6.16 -14.63
CA VAL A 140 7.83 -6.88 -13.35
C VAL A 140 6.67 -7.86 -13.12
N GLU A 141 5.44 -7.48 -13.45
CA GLU A 141 4.27 -8.36 -13.37
C GLU A 141 4.41 -9.57 -14.32
N ILE A 142 4.87 -9.37 -15.55
CA ILE A 142 5.12 -10.47 -16.49
C ILE A 142 6.23 -11.40 -15.96
N ALA A 143 7.34 -10.85 -15.46
CA ALA A 143 8.41 -11.64 -14.87
C ALA A 143 7.92 -12.47 -13.67
N GLY A 144 7.11 -11.87 -12.78
CA GLY A 144 6.49 -12.57 -11.67
C GLY A 144 5.53 -13.67 -12.13
N ALA A 145 4.70 -13.41 -13.15
CA ALA A 145 3.79 -14.42 -13.71
C ALA A 145 4.57 -15.59 -14.33
N ILE A 146 5.69 -15.35 -14.99
CA ILE A 146 6.57 -16.42 -15.50
C ILE A 146 7.12 -17.25 -14.33
N CYS A 147 7.62 -16.63 -13.25
CA CYS A 147 8.11 -17.36 -12.08
C CYS A 147 7.00 -18.21 -11.44
N TYR A 148 5.81 -17.67 -11.26
CA TYR A 148 4.67 -18.42 -10.73
C TYR A 148 4.21 -19.55 -11.65
N SER A 149 4.34 -19.42 -12.98
CA SER A 149 3.92 -20.42 -13.94
C SER A 149 4.71 -21.74 -13.81
N PHE A 150 5.97 -21.69 -13.37
CA PHE A 150 6.76 -22.90 -13.09
C PHE A 150 6.14 -23.79 -12.02
N TRP A 151 5.33 -23.24 -11.13
CA TRP A 151 4.61 -24.01 -10.13
C TRP A 151 3.13 -24.25 -10.51
N PHE A 152 2.40 -23.19 -10.91
CA PHE A 152 0.95 -23.30 -11.14
C PHE A 152 0.59 -24.12 -12.40
N VAL A 153 1.38 -24.03 -13.48
CA VAL A 153 1.08 -24.75 -14.73
C VAL A 153 1.16 -26.28 -14.56
N PRO A 154 2.21 -26.84 -13.92
CA PRO A 154 2.26 -28.28 -13.67
C PRO A 154 1.13 -28.79 -12.77
N HIS A 155 0.65 -27.99 -11.81
CA HIS A 155 -0.34 -28.43 -10.82
C HIS A 155 -1.79 -28.22 -11.24
N TYR A 156 -2.09 -27.15 -12.01
CA TYR A 156 -3.47 -26.80 -12.41
C TYR A 156 -3.75 -26.91 -13.92
N GLY A 157 -2.76 -27.35 -14.71
CA GLY A 157 -2.83 -27.38 -16.16
C GLY A 157 -2.58 -26.01 -16.80
N LEU A 158 -2.40 -25.99 -18.13
CA LEU A 158 -1.90 -24.83 -18.88
C LEU A 158 -2.77 -23.58 -18.66
N TRP A 159 -4.05 -23.63 -18.97
CA TRP A 159 -4.91 -22.43 -18.98
C TRP A 159 -5.21 -21.88 -17.58
N ARG A 160 -5.53 -22.78 -16.63
CA ARG A 160 -5.76 -22.37 -15.24
C ARG A 160 -4.47 -21.92 -14.58
N GLY A 161 -3.35 -22.63 -14.83
CA GLY A 161 -2.05 -22.29 -14.29
C GLY A 161 -1.57 -20.92 -14.76
N ILE A 162 -1.73 -20.57 -16.04
CA ILE A 162 -1.42 -19.24 -16.55
C ILE A 162 -2.30 -18.18 -15.89
N GLY A 163 -3.62 -18.41 -15.80
CA GLY A 163 -4.55 -17.48 -15.16
C GLY A 163 -4.19 -17.22 -13.68
N TYR A 164 -3.84 -18.27 -12.93
CA TYR A 164 -3.40 -18.15 -11.54
C TYR A 164 -2.07 -17.40 -11.43
N SER A 165 -1.13 -17.68 -12.32
CA SER A 165 0.17 -17.00 -12.35
C SER A 165 0.04 -15.49 -12.59
N ILE A 166 -0.78 -15.09 -13.53
CA ILE A 166 -1.06 -13.68 -13.82
C ILE A 166 -1.76 -13.02 -12.63
N PHE A 167 -2.79 -13.68 -12.08
CA PHE A 167 -3.55 -13.14 -10.94
C PHE A 167 -2.64 -12.89 -9.72
N HIS A 168 -1.85 -13.89 -9.33
CA HIS A 168 -0.98 -13.77 -8.15
C HIS A 168 0.16 -12.78 -8.38
N SER A 169 0.69 -12.70 -9.62
CA SER A 169 1.73 -11.71 -9.93
C SER A 169 1.21 -10.28 -9.79
N ILE A 170 0.05 -9.98 -10.34
CA ILE A 170 -0.60 -8.67 -10.23
C ILE A 170 -0.98 -8.38 -8.77
N SER A 171 -1.59 -9.35 -8.08
CA SER A 171 -1.98 -9.21 -6.68
C SER A 171 -0.76 -8.93 -5.78
N ALA A 172 0.35 -9.66 -5.97
CA ALA A 172 1.58 -9.48 -5.20
C ALA A 172 2.27 -8.16 -5.53
N PHE A 173 2.34 -7.78 -6.81
CA PHE A 173 2.96 -6.52 -7.20
C PHE A 173 2.15 -5.30 -6.77
N CYS A 174 0.82 -5.37 -6.89
CA CYS A 174 -0.05 -4.31 -6.39
C CYS A 174 -0.14 -4.27 -4.87
N ASN A 175 0.41 -5.26 -4.15
CA ASN A 175 0.26 -5.44 -2.70
C ASN A 175 -1.21 -5.63 -2.29
N ALA A 176 -1.97 -6.45 -3.04
CA ALA A 176 -3.39 -6.64 -2.79
C ALA A 176 -3.71 -7.78 -1.81
N GLY A 177 -2.80 -8.76 -1.63
CA GLY A 177 -3.00 -9.88 -0.71
C GLY A 177 -4.15 -10.82 -1.04
N ILE A 178 -4.79 -10.65 -2.18
CA ILE A 178 -5.89 -11.51 -2.63
C ILE A 178 -5.31 -12.65 -3.44
N ASP A 179 -5.69 -13.89 -3.12
CA ASP A 179 -5.22 -15.11 -3.77
C ASP A 179 -6.37 -15.98 -4.29
N LEU A 180 -6.02 -17.00 -5.09
CA LEU A 180 -6.91 -17.97 -5.65
C LEU A 180 -6.59 -19.42 -5.21
N VAL A 181 -5.73 -19.58 -4.19
CA VAL A 181 -5.22 -20.90 -3.79
C VAL A 181 -6.22 -21.63 -2.90
N GLY A 182 -6.89 -20.92 -2.00
CA GLY A 182 -7.85 -21.54 -1.08
C GLY A 182 -8.29 -20.64 0.06
N GLU A 183 -8.62 -21.24 1.20
CA GLU A 183 -9.12 -20.54 2.37
C GLU A 183 -7.99 -20.01 3.27
N SER A 184 -6.78 -20.56 3.14
CA SER A 184 -5.63 -20.28 4.02
C SER A 184 -4.50 -19.52 3.32
N SER A 185 -4.82 -18.70 2.32
CA SER A 185 -3.86 -17.90 1.56
C SER A 185 -2.65 -18.73 1.06
N PHE A 186 -1.43 -18.30 1.31
CA PHE A 186 -0.18 -18.98 0.92
C PHE A 186 0.34 -19.99 1.95
N ALA A 187 -0.45 -20.37 2.95
CA ALA A 187 -0.02 -21.37 3.94
C ALA A 187 0.45 -22.71 3.31
N PRO A 188 -0.14 -23.25 2.22
CA PRO A 188 0.38 -24.44 1.56
C PRO A 188 1.80 -24.26 0.99
N PHE A 189 2.28 -23.04 0.82
CA PHE A 189 3.59 -22.72 0.22
C PHE A 189 4.64 -22.30 1.24
N VAL A 190 4.40 -22.42 2.54
CA VAL A 190 5.34 -21.99 3.58
C VAL A 190 6.76 -22.56 3.39
N THR A 191 6.87 -23.79 2.89
CA THR A 191 8.15 -24.47 2.62
C THR A 191 8.65 -24.34 1.18
N ASN A 192 7.89 -23.70 0.28
CA ASN A 192 8.24 -23.60 -1.14
C ASN A 192 9.08 -22.35 -1.43
N PRO A 193 10.41 -22.49 -1.71
CA PRO A 193 11.27 -21.32 -1.91
C PRO A 193 10.90 -20.48 -3.14
N LEU A 194 10.47 -21.13 -4.25
CA LEU A 194 10.12 -20.43 -5.48
C LEU A 194 8.96 -19.48 -5.24
N MET A 195 7.88 -19.98 -4.61
CA MET A 195 6.69 -19.19 -4.32
C MET A 195 7.01 -18.05 -3.34
N ASN A 196 7.73 -18.35 -2.27
CA ASN A 196 8.11 -17.35 -1.26
C ASN A 196 9.02 -16.26 -1.83
N VAL A 197 10.11 -16.61 -2.52
CA VAL A 197 11.07 -15.63 -3.06
C VAL A 197 10.43 -14.77 -4.16
N THR A 198 9.61 -15.36 -5.03
CA THR A 198 8.89 -14.61 -6.08
C THR A 198 7.94 -13.59 -5.45
N THR A 199 7.14 -14.02 -4.47
CA THR A 199 6.16 -13.15 -3.80
C THR A 199 6.87 -12.04 -3.04
N MET A 200 7.87 -12.37 -2.20
CA MET A 200 8.69 -11.39 -1.46
C MET A 200 9.35 -10.37 -2.41
N GLY A 201 9.91 -10.85 -3.53
CA GLY A 201 10.54 -9.99 -4.53
C GLY A 201 9.57 -8.97 -5.14
N LEU A 202 8.37 -9.41 -5.53
CA LEU A 202 7.33 -8.53 -6.07
C LEU A 202 6.89 -7.48 -5.04
N MET A 203 6.64 -7.91 -3.79
CA MET A 203 6.25 -7.02 -2.68
C MET A 203 7.32 -5.96 -2.36
N ILE A 204 8.60 -6.36 -2.30
CA ILE A 204 9.70 -5.42 -2.04
C ILE A 204 9.81 -4.41 -3.17
N LEU A 205 9.84 -4.89 -4.42
CA LEU A 205 9.95 -4.01 -5.57
C LEU A 205 8.81 -2.98 -5.58
N SER A 206 7.58 -3.40 -5.46
CA SER A 206 6.42 -2.50 -5.46
C SER A 206 6.41 -1.53 -4.28
N GLY A 207 6.88 -1.98 -3.10
CA GLY A 207 6.95 -1.19 -1.88
C GLY A 207 8.07 -0.14 -1.84
N LEU A 208 9.12 -0.24 -2.68
CA LEU A 208 10.22 0.72 -2.73
C LEU A 208 9.84 2.08 -3.34
N GLY A 209 8.82 2.09 -4.20
CA GLY A 209 8.40 3.30 -4.93
C GLY A 209 9.17 3.52 -6.23
N PHE A 210 8.45 4.02 -7.25
CA PHE A 210 8.98 4.18 -8.61
C PHE A 210 10.17 5.14 -8.74
N PRO A 211 10.28 6.26 -7.99
CA PRO A 211 11.44 7.13 -8.06
C PRO A 211 12.75 6.41 -7.70
N VAL A 212 12.69 5.53 -6.69
CA VAL A 212 13.84 4.73 -6.26
C VAL A 212 14.26 3.75 -7.36
N TRP A 213 13.30 3.12 -8.05
CA TRP A 213 13.60 2.21 -9.16
C TRP A 213 14.40 2.90 -10.25
N TRP A 214 13.91 4.06 -10.70
CA TRP A 214 14.56 4.78 -11.80
C TRP A 214 15.94 5.26 -11.41
N GLU A 215 16.11 5.76 -10.21
CA GLU A 215 17.41 6.20 -9.73
C GLU A 215 18.39 5.02 -9.62
N VAL A 216 17.96 3.87 -9.10
CA VAL A 216 18.79 2.66 -9.05
C VAL A 216 19.13 2.16 -10.46
N ILE A 217 18.16 2.08 -11.37
CA ILE A 217 18.38 1.66 -12.75
C ILE A 217 19.38 2.59 -13.48
N GLU A 218 19.23 3.91 -13.33
CA GLU A 218 20.15 4.90 -13.92
C GLU A 218 21.57 4.73 -13.36
N HIS A 219 21.72 4.53 -12.05
CA HIS A 219 23.02 4.31 -11.43
C HIS A 219 23.68 3.00 -11.88
N VAL A 220 22.90 1.91 -12.04
CA VAL A 220 23.39 0.63 -12.57
C VAL A 220 23.83 0.79 -14.01
N GLN A 221 23.06 1.49 -14.86
CA GLN A 221 23.43 1.76 -16.24
C GLN A 221 24.70 2.60 -16.35
N ASP A 222 24.87 3.61 -15.50
CA ASP A 222 26.07 4.44 -15.44
C ASP A 222 27.30 3.65 -14.98
N LEU A 223 27.11 2.71 -14.05
CA LEU A 223 28.17 1.79 -13.62
C LEU A 223 28.60 0.85 -14.76
N LEU A 224 27.62 0.26 -15.46
CA LEU A 224 27.89 -0.65 -16.59
C LEU A 224 28.54 0.08 -17.77
N LYS A 225 28.23 1.36 -17.98
CA LYS A 225 28.83 2.21 -19.01
C LYS A 225 30.20 2.80 -18.60
N GLY A 226 30.72 2.47 -17.43
CA GLY A 226 31.98 2.98 -16.91
C GLY A 226 31.96 4.47 -16.51
N LYS A 227 30.80 5.11 -16.50
CA LYS A 227 30.67 6.53 -16.16
C LYS A 227 30.71 6.76 -14.62
N ARG A 228 30.55 5.71 -13.83
CA ARG A 228 30.58 5.74 -12.37
C ARG A 228 31.46 4.64 -11.79
N THR A 229 32.12 4.95 -10.67
CA THR A 229 32.94 3.98 -9.92
C THR A 229 32.08 3.31 -8.84
N ARG A 230 32.34 2.03 -8.51
CA ARG A 230 31.65 1.30 -7.45
C ARG A 230 31.63 2.05 -6.09
N LYS A 231 32.72 2.78 -5.75
CA LYS A 231 32.80 3.58 -4.52
C LYS A 231 31.78 4.75 -4.48
N ASN A 232 31.37 5.27 -5.62
CA ASN A 232 30.43 6.39 -5.74
C ASN A 232 28.99 5.95 -6.01
N PHE A 233 28.73 4.64 -6.12
CA PHE A 233 27.40 4.11 -6.40
C PHE A 233 26.38 4.54 -5.34
N ILE A 234 26.61 4.19 -4.06
CA ILE A 234 25.70 4.54 -2.95
C ILE A 234 25.78 6.03 -2.58
N ARG A 235 26.98 6.64 -2.69
CA ARG A 235 27.14 8.07 -2.37
C ARG A 235 26.35 8.98 -3.30
N GLY A 236 26.16 8.57 -4.55
CA GLY A 236 25.47 9.33 -5.58
C GLY A 236 23.94 9.39 -5.43
N PHE A 237 23.33 8.51 -4.63
CA PHE A 237 21.89 8.51 -4.44
C PHE A 237 21.37 9.79 -3.78
N THR A 238 20.15 10.19 -4.15
CA THR A 238 19.42 11.26 -3.49
C THR A 238 19.17 10.91 -2.02
N LEU A 239 18.89 11.93 -1.19
CA LEU A 239 18.54 11.74 0.21
C LEU A 239 17.30 10.84 0.35
N HIS A 240 16.31 11.02 -0.55
CA HIS A 240 15.10 10.22 -0.60
C HIS A 240 15.42 8.73 -0.77
N THR A 241 16.17 8.37 -1.80
CA THR A 241 16.51 6.97 -2.09
C THR A 241 17.33 6.32 -0.98
N LYS A 242 18.28 7.05 -0.39
CA LYS A 242 19.06 6.57 0.76
C LYS A 242 18.15 6.26 1.95
N LEU A 243 17.25 7.17 2.31
CA LEU A 243 16.30 6.96 3.41
C LEU A 243 15.38 5.77 3.15
N VAL A 244 14.82 5.67 1.94
CA VAL A 244 13.95 4.54 1.57
C VAL A 244 14.68 3.21 1.70
N LEU A 245 15.84 3.07 1.07
CA LEU A 245 16.58 1.81 1.09
C LEU A 245 17.01 1.42 2.51
N THR A 246 17.57 2.36 3.26
CA THR A 246 18.05 2.10 4.64
C THR A 246 16.88 1.71 5.54
N THR A 247 15.78 2.47 5.53
CA THR A 247 14.61 2.18 6.37
C THR A 247 13.96 0.86 5.97
N THR A 248 13.88 0.56 4.67
CA THR A 248 13.33 -0.71 4.18
C THR A 248 14.14 -1.91 4.69
N VAL A 249 15.47 -1.86 4.59
CA VAL A 249 16.33 -2.93 5.07
C VAL A 249 16.21 -3.09 6.59
N ILE A 250 16.23 -2.00 7.35
CA ILE A 250 16.09 -2.03 8.82
C ILE A 250 14.74 -2.66 9.23
N LEU A 251 13.63 -2.27 8.59
CA LEU A 251 12.31 -2.79 8.92
C LEU A 251 12.17 -4.27 8.56
N ILE A 252 12.65 -4.69 7.39
CA ILE A 252 12.59 -6.10 6.97
C ILE A 252 13.44 -6.98 7.88
N THR A 253 14.71 -6.62 8.10
CA THR A 253 15.62 -7.43 8.90
C THR A 253 15.27 -7.39 10.39
N GLY A 254 14.94 -6.21 10.92
CA GLY A 254 14.53 -6.05 12.31
C GLY A 254 13.22 -6.76 12.60
N GLY A 255 12.23 -6.65 11.72
CA GLY A 255 10.96 -7.36 11.85
C GLY A 255 11.13 -8.87 11.78
N ALA A 256 11.91 -9.38 10.82
CA ALA A 256 12.19 -10.81 10.71
C ALA A 256 12.91 -11.36 11.95
N LEU A 257 13.90 -10.63 12.48
CA LEU A 257 14.61 -11.02 13.69
C LEU A 257 13.70 -11.06 14.92
N LEU A 258 12.85 -10.04 15.10
CA LEU A 258 11.91 -10.01 16.23
C LEU A 258 10.91 -11.17 16.15
N ILE A 259 10.34 -11.46 14.99
CA ILE A 259 9.43 -12.59 14.79
C ILE A 259 10.14 -13.91 15.03
N LEU A 260 11.38 -14.08 14.53
CA LEU A 260 12.18 -15.27 14.80
C LEU A 260 12.43 -15.48 16.30
N LEU A 261 12.76 -14.42 17.04
CA LEU A 261 13.04 -14.51 18.47
C LEU A 261 11.79 -14.86 19.28
N LEU A 262 10.63 -14.31 18.91
CA LEU A 262 9.39 -14.49 19.67
C LEU A 262 8.70 -15.84 19.38
N ASP A 263 8.79 -16.34 18.14
CA ASP A 263 8.04 -17.52 17.70
C ASP A 263 8.93 -18.73 17.35
N TRP A 264 10.24 -18.69 17.61
CA TRP A 264 11.18 -19.76 17.22
C TRP A 264 10.74 -21.16 17.64
N ASN A 265 10.22 -21.31 18.86
CA ASN A 265 9.76 -22.57 19.44
C ASN A 265 8.23 -22.66 19.54
N HIS A 266 7.49 -21.65 19.04
CA HIS A 266 6.03 -21.63 19.19
C HIS A 266 5.38 -22.59 18.17
N THR A 267 4.75 -23.64 18.70
CA THR A 267 4.00 -24.64 17.90
C THR A 267 2.80 -23.99 17.21
N GLY A 268 2.54 -24.37 15.97
CA GLY A 268 1.47 -23.80 15.13
C GLY A 268 1.90 -22.55 14.34
N SER A 269 3.07 -21.95 14.67
CA SER A 269 3.68 -20.88 13.87
C SER A 269 5.04 -21.34 13.29
N LEU A 270 6.16 -20.82 13.81
CA LEU A 270 7.49 -21.19 13.34
C LEU A 270 7.99 -22.52 13.94
N GLY A 271 7.49 -22.95 15.12
CA GLY A 271 8.01 -24.09 15.87
C GLY A 271 8.08 -25.38 15.06
N ASP A 272 7.11 -25.62 14.22
CA ASP A 272 6.95 -26.87 13.45
C ASP A 272 7.80 -26.92 12.16
N LEU A 273 8.49 -25.81 11.82
CA LEU A 273 9.30 -25.69 10.61
C LEU A 273 10.78 -26.03 10.86
N LYS A 274 11.50 -26.42 9.82
CA LYS A 274 12.96 -26.59 9.86
C LYS A 274 13.67 -25.23 9.98
N PRO A 275 14.90 -25.14 10.52
CA PRO A 275 15.59 -23.88 10.75
C PRO A 275 15.65 -22.94 9.53
N GLY A 276 15.94 -23.47 8.33
CA GLY A 276 15.96 -22.68 7.09
C GLY A 276 14.57 -22.18 6.68
N GLU A 277 13.53 -23.00 6.88
CA GLU A 277 12.14 -22.65 6.60
C GLU A 277 11.63 -21.60 7.59
N LYS A 278 12.02 -21.67 8.89
CA LYS A 278 11.72 -20.64 9.90
C LYS A 278 12.23 -19.28 9.49
N VAL A 279 13.48 -19.21 9.01
CA VAL A 279 14.09 -17.95 8.54
C VAL A 279 13.30 -17.41 7.33
N MET A 280 13.01 -18.27 6.35
CA MET A 280 12.25 -17.86 5.16
C MET A 280 10.86 -17.35 5.53
N ALA A 281 10.13 -18.05 6.39
CA ALA A 281 8.80 -17.68 6.85
C ALA A 281 8.80 -16.38 7.68
N ALA A 282 9.80 -16.15 8.52
CA ALA A 282 9.94 -14.91 9.28
C ALA A 282 10.26 -13.71 8.38
N PHE A 283 11.09 -13.88 7.35
CA PHE A 283 11.31 -12.84 6.34
C PHE A 283 10.04 -12.59 5.53
N PHE A 284 9.32 -13.64 5.14
CA PHE A 284 8.05 -13.50 4.45
C PHE A 284 7.04 -12.70 5.30
N GLN A 285 6.90 -13.06 6.59
CA GLN A 285 6.01 -12.35 7.52
C GLN A 285 6.41 -10.88 7.67
N SER A 286 7.69 -10.58 7.85
CA SER A 286 8.17 -9.20 7.95
C SER A 286 7.93 -8.38 6.67
N ILE A 287 8.03 -9.00 5.50
CA ILE A 287 7.80 -8.32 4.22
C ILE A 287 6.31 -8.14 3.96
N THR A 288 5.49 -9.16 4.21
CA THR A 288 4.05 -9.11 3.95
C THR A 288 3.32 -8.09 4.82
N THR A 289 3.77 -7.87 6.07
CA THR A 289 3.24 -6.80 6.95
C THR A 289 3.42 -5.41 6.35
N ARG A 290 4.32 -5.23 5.39
CA ARG A 290 4.49 -3.95 4.69
C ARG A 290 3.48 -3.76 3.54
N THR A 291 2.22 -3.98 3.89
CA THR A 291 1.01 -3.77 3.07
C THR A 291 0.83 -4.73 1.90
N ALA A 292 1.21 -5.99 2.05
CA ALA A 292 1.07 -6.97 0.98
C ALA A 292 -0.04 -8.02 1.21
N GLY A 293 -0.28 -8.44 2.45
CA GLY A 293 -1.47 -9.20 2.84
C GLY A 293 -1.46 -10.70 2.59
N PHE A 294 -0.43 -11.25 1.93
CA PHE A 294 -0.30 -12.72 1.81
C PHE A 294 0.19 -13.32 3.12
N GLU A 295 -0.34 -14.47 3.50
CA GLU A 295 0.09 -15.17 4.70
C GLU A 295 0.56 -16.59 4.38
N THR A 296 1.75 -16.94 4.85
CA THR A 296 2.26 -18.31 4.82
C THR A 296 2.05 -19.04 6.15
N ILE A 297 1.79 -18.29 7.21
CA ILE A 297 1.41 -18.79 8.53
C ILE A 297 0.18 -18.02 8.97
N PRO A 298 -0.92 -18.70 9.39
CA PRO A 298 -2.12 -18.01 9.86
C PRO A 298 -1.80 -17.06 11.01
N GLN A 299 -2.24 -15.79 10.89
CA GLN A 299 -1.87 -14.73 11.85
C GLN A 299 -2.38 -15.02 13.27
N LYS A 300 -3.45 -15.81 13.40
CA LYS A 300 -3.98 -16.24 14.68
C LYS A 300 -3.02 -17.14 15.46
N ASN A 301 -2.12 -17.83 14.74
CA ASN A 301 -1.17 -18.77 15.34
C ASN A 301 0.09 -18.10 15.89
N PHE A 302 0.32 -16.82 15.59
CA PHE A 302 1.45 -16.08 16.16
C PHE A 302 1.19 -15.71 17.63
N THR A 303 2.26 -15.66 18.41
CA THR A 303 2.20 -15.11 19.78
C THR A 303 1.71 -13.67 19.79
N ASP A 304 1.15 -13.21 20.90
CA ASP A 304 0.67 -11.83 21.04
C ASP A 304 1.82 -10.81 20.84
N GLY A 305 3.04 -11.20 21.22
CA GLY A 305 4.25 -10.41 20.97
C GLY A 305 4.53 -10.24 19.48
N SER A 306 4.48 -11.31 18.70
CA SER A 306 4.65 -11.28 17.24
C SER A 306 3.49 -10.57 16.55
N ALA A 307 2.27 -10.70 17.06
CA ALA A 307 1.13 -9.96 16.58
C ALA A 307 1.33 -8.44 16.78
N MET A 308 1.85 -8.02 17.94
CA MET A 308 2.17 -6.60 18.21
C MET A 308 3.28 -6.08 17.29
N VAL A 309 4.35 -6.85 17.09
CA VAL A 309 5.42 -6.53 16.13
C VAL A 309 4.83 -6.38 14.73
N SER A 310 3.97 -7.30 14.31
CA SER A 310 3.28 -7.24 13.02
C SER A 310 2.42 -5.99 12.89
N MET A 311 1.66 -5.59 13.93
CA MET A 311 0.88 -4.34 13.92
C MET A 311 1.76 -3.10 13.74
N ILE A 312 2.91 -3.03 14.42
CA ILE A 312 3.85 -1.92 14.26
C ILE A 312 4.39 -1.88 12.82
N LEU A 313 4.79 -3.03 12.27
CA LEU A 313 5.28 -3.11 10.90
C LEU A 313 4.19 -2.80 9.87
N MET A 314 2.94 -3.22 10.10
CA MET A 314 1.78 -2.89 9.25
C MET A 314 1.51 -1.40 9.24
N PHE A 315 1.54 -0.76 10.41
CA PHE A 315 1.33 0.68 10.53
C PHE A 315 2.39 1.48 9.75
N ILE A 316 3.65 0.97 9.71
CA ILE A 316 4.75 1.50 8.89
C ILE A 316 4.71 0.83 7.52
N GLY A 317 3.90 1.31 6.63
CA GLY A 317 3.73 0.76 5.28
C GLY A 317 4.95 0.91 4.36
N GLY A 318 4.70 1.03 3.06
CA GLY A 318 5.77 1.18 2.06
C GLY A 318 6.24 2.62 1.86
N SER A 319 7.06 2.81 0.81
CA SER A 319 7.64 4.11 0.48
C SER A 319 6.69 4.95 -0.38
N PRO A 320 6.88 6.28 -0.42
CA PRO A 320 6.08 7.16 -1.27
C PRO A 320 6.16 6.77 -2.75
N MET A 321 5.06 6.98 -3.49
CA MET A 321 4.93 6.65 -4.92
C MET A 321 5.14 5.16 -5.24
N GLY A 322 4.94 4.26 -4.27
CA GLY A 322 4.78 2.81 -4.47
C GLY A 322 3.30 2.43 -4.41
N THR A 323 3.02 1.13 -4.60
CA THR A 323 1.66 0.56 -4.52
C THR A 323 1.19 0.39 -3.08
N ALA A 324 2.11 0.29 -2.14
CA ALA A 324 1.90 0.09 -0.71
C ALA A 324 1.14 1.26 -0.04
N GLY A 325 0.25 0.95 0.91
CA GLY A 325 -0.49 1.92 1.71
C GLY A 325 0.20 2.33 3.02
N GLY A 326 -0.56 2.60 4.06
CA GLY A 326 -0.08 2.91 5.40
C GLY A 326 0.69 4.23 5.53
N VAL A 327 1.21 4.49 6.74
CA VAL A 327 2.14 5.58 7.00
C VAL A 327 3.45 5.29 6.29
N LYS A 328 3.90 6.21 5.44
CA LYS A 328 5.07 5.96 4.58
C LYS A 328 6.36 5.81 5.39
N THR A 329 7.24 4.91 4.94
CA THR A 329 8.56 4.68 5.58
C THR A 329 9.34 5.96 5.84
N ILE A 330 9.32 6.90 4.87
CA ILE A 330 9.98 8.20 5.02
C ILE A 330 9.34 9.03 6.13
N THR A 331 8.02 8.99 6.28
CA THR A 331 7.32 9.72 7.35
C THR A 331 7.85 9.29 8.73
N VAL A 332 7.93 7.98 8.97
CA VAL A 332 8.45 7.45 10.24
C VAL A 332 9.95 7.73 10.40
N ALA A 333 10.73 7.55 9.33
CA ALA A 333 12.16 7.87 9.34
C ALA A 333 12.42 9.35 9.72
N LEU A 334 11.65 10.28 9.15
CA LEU A 334 11.76 11.70 9.48
C LEU A 334 11.40 12.00 10.94
N LEU A 335 10.36 11.33 11.49
CA LEU A 335 10.00 11.47 12.90
C LEU A 335 11.11 10.96 13.83
N ILE A 336 11.71 9.82 13.52
CA ILE A 336 12.85 9.28 14.28
C ILE A 336 14.04 10.24 14.22
N VAL A 337 14.33 10.80 13.05
CA VAL A 337 15.41 11.77 12.88
C VAL A 337 15.11 13.07 13.64
N LEU A 338 13.87 13.55 13.62
CA LEU A 338 13.43 14.72 14.38
C LEU A 338 13.69 14.51 15.88
N VAL A 339 13.22 13.39 16.44
CA VAL A 339 13.40 13.05 17.85
C VAL A 339 14.87 12.94 18.21
N THR A 340 15.67 12.24 17.38
CA THR A 340 17.11 12.09 17.63
C THR A 340 17.87 13.41 17.50
N SER A 341 17.49 14.29 16.59
CA SER A 341 18.06 15.64 16.46
C SER A 341 17.75 16.50 17.67
N TYR A 342 16.51 16.44 18.17
CA TYR A 342 16.08 17.15 19.38
C TYR A 342 16.84 16.69 20.63
N ILE A 343 16.95 15.37 20.84
CA ILE A 343 17.70 14.80 21.97
C ILE A 343 19.18 15.21 21.94
N ARG A 344 19.76 15.37 20.73
CA ARG A 344 21.15 15.81 20.55
C ARG A 344 21.32 17.33 20.65
N GLY A 345 20.28 18.11 20.94
CA GLY A 345 20.33 19.57 21.04
C GLY A 345 20.54 20.30 19.71
N ASN A 346 20.33 19.62 18.57
CA ASN A 346 20.47 20.26 17.27
C ASN A 346 19.21 21.08 16.95
N HIS A 347 19.38 22.34 16.54
CA HIS A 347 18.28 23.19 16.08
C HIS A 347 17.66 22.71 14.74
N ASP A 348 18.48 22.13 13.89
CA ASP A 348 18.07 21.66 12.56
C ASP A 348 17.96 20.12 12.49
N THR A 349 16.97 19.64 11.76
CA THR A 349 16.87 18.21 11.44
C THR A 349 17.78 17.90 10.25
N VAL A 350 18.92 17.27 10.52
CA VAL A 350 19.96 16.97 9.51
C VAL A 350 20.11 15.47 9.33
N VAL A 351 20.12 15.00 8.07
CA VAL A 351 20.36 13.60 7.69
C VAL A 351 21.50 13.56 6.68
N TRP A 352 22.55 12.82 6.97
CA TRP A 352 23.75 12.69 6.11
C TRP A 352 24.27 14.04 5.59
N GLY A 353 24.33 15.05 6.48
CA GLY A 353 24.84 16.39 6.17
C GLY A 353 23.88 17.27 5.35
N ARG A 354 22.61 16.89 5.20
CA ARG A 354 21.59 17.69 4.50
C ARG A 354 20.45 18.03 5.44
N LYS A 355 20.09 19.31 5.49
CA LYS A 355 18.93 19.81 6.26
C LYS A 355 17.64 19.38 5.58
N VAL A 356 16.71 18.84 6.34
CA VAL A 356 15.36 18.50 5.88
C VAL A 356 14.49 19.74 5.93
N VAL A 357 13.66 19.94 4.91
CA VAL A 357 12.72 21.07 4.85
C VAL A 357 11.68 20.93 5.97
N GLU A 358 11.46 22.02 6.72
CA GLU A 358 10.56 22.01 7.89
C GLU A 358 9.11 21.63 7.55
N GLU A 359 8.63 22.03 6.37
CA GLU A 359 7.29 21.68 5.89
C GLU A 359 7.10 20.15 5.78
N ASN A 360 8.16 19.42 5.38
CA ASN A 360 8.12 17.96 5.32
C ASN A 360 8.00 17.34 6.72
N ILE A 361 8.65 17.93 7.72
CA ILE A 361 8.59 17.47 9.11
C ILE A 361 7.20 17.72 9.67
N ARG A 362 6.64 18.91 9.48
CA ARG A 362 5.26 19.23 9.90
C ARG A 362 4.24 18.30 9.25
N SER A 363 4.39 18.04 7.96
CA SER A 363 3.53 17.09 7.23
C SER A 363 3.65 15.68 7.80
N ALA A 364 4.87 15.22 8.12
CA ALA A 364 5.10 13.90 8.70
C ALA A 364 4.41 13.73 10.07
N VAL A 365 4.49 14.76 10.93
CA VAL A 365 3.79 14.78 12.23
C VAL A 365 2.29 14.68 12.05
N VAL A 366 1.71 15.51 11.16
CA VAL A 366 0.25 15.52 10.90
C VAL A 366 -0.23 14.16 10.37
N ILE A 367 0.49 13.57 9.40
CA ILE A 367 0.13 12.26 8.84
C ILE A 367 0.13 11.19 9.92
N PHE A 368 1.18 11.13 10.74
CA PHE A 368 1.35 10.12 11.78
C PHE A 368 0.23 10.22 12.83
N PHE A 369 -0.02 11.40 13.37
CA PHE A 369 -1.06 11.59 14.39
C PHE A 369 -2.46 11.35 13.84
N PHE A 370 -2.75 11.75 12.60
CA PHE A 370 -4.03 11.47 11.97
C PHE A 370 -4.25 9.96 11.78
N ALA A 371 -3.24 9.23 11.28
CA ALA A 371 -3.33 7.79 11.12
C ALA A 371 -3.50 7.06 12.46
N LEU A 372 -2.73 7.48 13.48
CA LEU A 372 -2.82 6.91 14.83
C LEU A 372 -4.20 7.15 15.45
N THR A 373 -4.70 8.38 15.39
CA THR A 373 -6.02 8.73 15.91
C THR A 373 -7.13 7.94 15.19
N THR A 374 -7.02 7.80 13.86
CA THR A 374 -7.96 6.99 13.08
C THR A 374 -7.92 5.52 13.53
N ALA A 375 -6.74 4.94 13.69
CA ALA A 375 -6.59 3.56 14.14
C ALA A 375 -7.17 3.34 15.54
N LEU A 376 -6.87 4.22 16.49
CA LEU A 376 -7.40 4.13 17.86
C LEU A 376 -8.93 4.26 17.90
N THR A 377 -9.48 5.29 17.25
CA THR A 377 -10.93 5.51 17.22
C THR A 377 -11.67 4.36 16.57
N ALA A 378 -11.14 3.87 15.44
CA ALA A 378 -11.74 2.75 14.73
C ALA A 378 -11.67 1.44 15.53
N THR A 379 -10.58 1.21 16.28
CA THR A 379 -10.46 0.04 17.17
C THR A 379 -11.52 0.09 18.26
N ILE A 380 -11.73 1.22 18.92
CA ILE A 380 -12.76 1.39 19.94
C ILE A 380 -14.16 1.07 19.34
N LEU A 381 -14.47 1.63 18.16
CA LEU A 381 -15.73 1.39 17.48
C LEU A 381 -15.90 -0.08 17.11
N LEU A 382 -14.83 -0.72 16.58
CA LEU A 382 -14.92 -2.12 16.16
C LEU A 382 -15.10 -3.06 17.35
N VAL A 383 -14.41 -2.84 18.47
CA VAL A 383 -14.60 -3.60 19.72
C VAL A 383 -16.03 -3.46 20.22
N ALA A 384 -16.57 -2.23 20.27
CA ALA A 384 -17.92 -1.95 20.75
C ALA A 384 -19.01 -2.65 19.90
N VAL A 385 -18.79 -2.76 18.58
CA VAL A 385 -19.78 -3.32 17.65
C VAL A 385 -19.63 -4.84 17.50
N SER A 386 -18.41 -5.36 17.53
CA SER A 386 -18.14 -6.77 17.24
C SER A 386 -18.10 -7.66 18.48
N GLY A 387 -17.79 -7.09 19.66
CA GLY A 387 -17.61 -7.85 20.91
C GLY A 387 -16.39 -8.79 20.93
N HIS A 388 -15.50 -8.71 19.94
CA HIS A 388 -14.28 -9.52 19.87
C HIS A 388 -13.14 -8.95 20.74
N PRO A 389 -12.10 -9.77 21.04
CA PRO A 389 -10.95 -9.33 21.81
C PRO A 389 -10.27 -8.10 21.22
N LEU A 390 -9.77 -7.21 22.10
CA LEU A 390 -9.11 -5.97 21.71
C LEU A 390 -7.96 -6.19 20.73
N LEU A 391 -7.12 -7.22 20.95
CA LEU A 391 -5.99 -7.51 20.09
C LEU A 391 -6.41 -7.84 18.66
N ASP A 392 -7.45 -8.66 18.49
CA ASP A 392 -7.94 -9.08 17.18
C ASP A 392 -8.58 -7.89 16.45
N CYS A 393 -9.35 -7.06 17.16
CA CYS A 393 -9.93 -5.83 16.60
C CYS A 393 -8.86 -4.80 16.24
N ALA A 394 -7.84 -4.60 17.08
CA ALA A 394 -6.75 -3.69 16.82
C ALA A 394 -5.91 -4.15 15.60
N TYR A 395 -5.64 -5.46 15.51
CA TYR A 395 -4.93 -6.06 14.38
C TYR A 395 -5.69 -5.82 13.07
N GLU A 396 -7.00 -6.08 13.05
CA GLU A 396 -7.87 -5.87 11.90
C GLU A 396 -7.91 -4.41 11.47
N VAL A 397 -8.07 -3.49 12.43
CA VAL A 397 -8.13 -2.05 12.16
C VAL A 397 -6.79 -1.53 11.63
N VAL A 398 -5.67 -1.91 12.25
CA VAL A 398 -4.35 -1.49 11.77
C VAL A 398 -4.10 -2.02 10.36
N SER A 399 -4.49 -3.27 10.10
CA SER A 399 -4.43 -3.87 8.76
C SER A 399 -5.29 -3.10 7.75
N ALA A 400 -6.51 -2.70 8.13
CA ALA A 400 -7.41 -1.92 7.28
C ALA A 400 -6.93 -0.49 7.02
N VAL A 401 -6.48 0.25 8.07
CA VAL A 401 -5.96 1.63 7.97
C VAL A 401 -4.69 1.66 7.11
N ALA A 402 -3.81 0.69 7.30
CA ALA A 402 -2.58 0.59 6.53
C ALA A 402 -2.76 -0.12 5.19
N THR A 403 -3.96 -0.63 4.90
CA THR A 403 -4.29 -1.40 3.68
C THR A 403 -3.34 -2.58 3.48
N VAL A 404 -3.25 -3.47 4.48
CA VAL A 404 -2.30 -4.61 4.51
C VAL A 404 -2.95 -5.91 4.08
N GLY A 405 -4.11 -6.26 4.67
CA GLY A 405 -4.86 -7.47 4.34
C GLY A 405 -4.67 -8.66 5.28
N LEU A 406 -3.75 -8.58 6.23
CA LEU A 406 -3.58 -9.62 7.23
C LEU A 406 -4.70 -9.56 8.29
N THR A 407 -5.21 -10.71 8.70
CA THR A 407 -6.28 -10.83 9.70
C THR A 407 -6.02 -11.99 10.66
N ARG A 408 -6.41 -11.83 11.90
CA ARG A 408 -6.44 -12.93 12.88
C ARG A 408 -7.77 -13.73 12.81
N SER A 409 -8.26 -13.95 11.59
CA SER A 409 -9.52 -14.63 11.27
C SER A 409 -10.79 -13.87 11.75
N LEU A 410 -10.69 -12.55 11.92
CA LEU A 410 -11.81 -11.72 12.36
C LEU A 410 -12.71 -11.28 11.20
N THR A 411 -12.13 -10.96 10.03
CA THR A 411 -12.84 -10.33 8.89
C THR A 411 -14.14 -11.07 8.50
N SER A 412 -14.07 -12.41 8.39
CA SER A 412 -15.23 -13.23 8.01
C SER A 412 -16.34 -13.29 9.08
N GLN A 413 -15.98 -13.03 10.34
CA GLN A 413 -16.88 -13.09 11.49
C GLN A 413 -17.53 -11.73 11.83
N LEU A 414 -17.14 -10.66 11.14
CA LEU A 414 -17.63 -9.31 11.43
C LEU A 414 -19.13 -9.18 11.16
N PRO A 415 -19.89 -8.57 12.09
CA PRO A 415 -21.26 -8.18 11.82
C PRO A 415 -21.33 -7.10 10.73
N ALA A 416 -22.51 -6.89 10.16
CA ALA A 416 -22.68 -5.91 9.06
C ALA A 416 -22.15 -4.51 9.40
N ALA A 417 -22.37 -4.03 10.62
CA ALA A 417 -21.84 -2.74 11.07
C ALA A 417 -20.29 -2.74 11.16
N GLY A 418 -19.69 -3.85 11.61
CA GLY A 418 -18.23 -4.03 11.60
C GLY A 418 -17.64 -4.01 10.20
N LYS A 419 -18.28 -4.70 9.24
CA LYS A 419 -17.89 -4.67 7.82
C LYS A 419 -17.91 -3.25 7.25
N ILE A 420 -18.95 -2.45 7.57
CA ILE A 420 -19.06 -1.05 7.12
C ILE A 420 -17.94 -0.19 7.72
N ILE A 421 -17.62 -0.35 9.00
CA ILE A 421 -16.49 0.35 9.65
C ILE A 421 -15.18 0.02 8.91
N VAL A 422 -14.91 -1.25 8.67
CA VAL A 422 -13.68 -1.68 7.98
C VAL A 422 -13.63 -1.15 6.53
N ILE A 423 -14.76 -1.16 5.78
CA ILE A 423 -14.86 -0.56 4.44
C ILE A 423 -14.45 0.91 4.46
N LEU A 424 -15.00 1.69 5.39
CA LEU A 424 -14.68 3.13 5.51
C LEU A 424 -13.19 3.36 5.83
N ILE A 425 -12.63 2.54 6.71
CA ILE A 425 -11.24 2.64 7.12
C ILE A 425 -10.30 2.27 5.96
N MET A 426 -10.56 1.19 5.22
CA MET A 426 -9.79 0.82 4.03
C MET A 426 -9.78 1.95 3.00
N TYR A 427 -10.93 2.57 2.76
CA TYR A 427 -11.07 3.71 1.87
C TYR A 427 -10.27 4.92 2.34
N MET A 428 -10.34 5.28 3.64
CA MET A 428 -9.55 6.36 4.23
C MET A 428 -8.05 6.09 4.16
N GLY A 429 -7.64 4.85 4.44
CA GLY A 429 -6.24 4.42 4.36
C GLY A 429 -5.66 4.55 2.95
N ARG A 430 -6.47 4.19 1.92
CA ARG A 430 -6.03 4.25 0.52
C ARG A 430 -5.89 5.67 -0.02
N ILE A 431 -6.84 6.55 0.30
CA ILE A 431 -6.79 7.95 -0.12
C ILE A 431 -5.65 8.70 0.56
N GLY A 432 -5.36 8.32 1.78
CA GLY A 432 -4.33 8.95 2.62
C GLY A 432 -4.86 10.14 3.42
N PRO A 433 -4.28 10.36 4.63
CA PRO A 433 -4.81 11.32 5.59
C PRO A 433 -4.75 12.78 5.13
N ILE A 434 -3.68 13.21 4.48
CA ILE A 434 -3.57 14.58 3.96
C ILE A 434 -4.59 14.85 2.86
N THR A 435 -4.72 13.91 1.91
CA THR A 435 -5.67 14.03 0.81
C THR A 435 -7.09 14.16 1.33
N LEU A 436 -7.44 13.35 2.34
CA LEU A 436 -8.75 13.41 2.99
C LEU A 436 -8.95 14.75 3.72
N ALA A 437 -7.99 15.21 4.51
CA ALA A 437 -8.06 16.48 5.23
C ALA A 437 -8.21 17.67 4.27
N VAL A 438 -7.48 17.69 3.16
CA VAL A 438 -7.57 18.74 2.15
C VAL A 438 -8.88 18.67 1.36
N ALA A 439 -9.36 17.45 1.04
CA ALA A 439 -10.60 17.27 0.29
C ALA A 439 -11.84 17.70 1.09
N LEU A 440 -11.86 17.41 2.40
CA LEU A 440 -12.94 17.77 3.32
C LEU A 440 -12.82 19.21 3.82
N GLY A 441 -11.59 19.71 4.02
CA GLY A 441 -11.33 21.07 4.45
C GLY A 441 -11.74 22.08 3.38
N ARG A 442 -12.48 23.13 3.77
CA ARG A 442 -12.59 24.33 2.96
C ARG A 442 -11.24 25.01 3.00
N ARG A 443 -10.44 24.86 1.96
CA ARG A 443 -9.23 25.67 1.79
C ARG A 443 -9.67 27.10 1.49
N THR A 444 -10.08 27.85 2.51
CA THR A 444 -9.98 29.31 2.50
C THR A 444 -8.48 29.58 2.40
N ARG A 445 -8.00 29.90 1.20
CA ARG A 445 -6.75 30.64 1.06
C ARG A 445 -6.97 31.95 1.78
N HIS A 446 -6.80 31.96 3.08
CA HIS A 446 -6.57 33.21 3.77
C HIS A 446 -5.22 33.72 3.28
N VAL A 447 -5.26 34.91 2.70
CA VAL A 447 -4.10 35.72 2.33
C VAL A 447 -3.43 36.28 3.63
N ASP A 448 -3.44 35.49 4.70
CA ASP A 448 -2.85 35.84 6.01
C ASP A 448 -1.39 35.41 6.10
N ALA A 449 -0.73 35.17 4.95
CA ALA A 449 0.67 34.72 4.93
C ALA A 449 1.67 35.77 5.50
N ASP A 450 1.26 37.01 5.67
CA ASP A 450 2.15 38.10 6.10
C ASP A 450 1.85 38.67 7.50
N ILE A 451 0.89 38.11 8.23
CA ILE A 451 0.61 38.53 9.59
C ILE A 451 1.48 37.74 10.55
N GLN A 452 2.57 38.36 11.03
CA GLN A 452 3.35 37.82 12.15
C GLN A 452 2.54 38.03 13.44
N ARG A 453 2.19 36.89 14.06
CA ARG A 453 1.51 36.90 15.37
C ARG A 453 2.57 36.91 16.48
N PRO A 454 2.36 37.62 17.60
CA PRO A 454 3.28 37.61 18.72
C PRO A 454 3.45 36.19 19.29
N GLU A 455 4.70 35.81 19.51
CA GLU A 455 5.05 34.51 20.09
C GLU A 455 4.86 34.53 21.60
N GLN A 456 4.23 33.51 22.16
CA GLN A 456 4.10 33.32 23.60
C GLN A 456 4.62 31.93 23.97
N ARG A 457 5.45 31.85 25.00
CA ARG A 457 5.97 30.59 25.52
C ARG A 457 4.89 29.87 26.29
N ILE A 458 4.74 28.56 25.99
CA ILE A 458 3.85 27.64 26.69
C ILE A 458 4.73 26.61 27.41
N LEU A 459 4.40 26.29 28.64
CA LEU A 459 5.08 25.25 29.39
C LEU A 459 4.71 23.89 28.79
N ILE A 460 5.74 23.17 28.36
CA ILE A 460 5.62 21.79 27.86
C ILE A 460 6.34 20.93 28.89
N GLY A 461 5.66 19.88 29.42
CA GLY A 461 6.16 19.03 30.48
C GLY A 461 7.43 18.23 30.13
#